data_c7c7062c7b2b7a696c82860b66747866
#
_entry.id   c7c7062c7b2b7a696c82860b66747866
#
_cell.length_a   1.000
_cell.length_b   1.000
_cell.length_c   1.000
_cell.angle_alpha   90.00
_cell.angle_beta   90.00
_cell.angle_gamma   90.00
#
_symmetry.space_group_name_H-M   'P 1'
#
loop_
_entity.id
_entity.type
_entity.pdbx_description
1 polymer ?
#
loop_
_entity_poly.entity_id
_entity_poly.type
_entity_poly.pdbx_seq_one_letter_code
_entity_poly.pdbx_strand_id
1 'polypeptide(L)'
;MPVEYSFSPSELDYKAKKCPRCFYIHKHHKINPGDRPPPVFSSFDAVQKPYFKTTNTKTWCDDLPDGEIMDSSELPGKIVSEGLVDNKQRKFKLAGNPDIVIKFKDGNFGIVDFKTTIISLDKAENYRYQLEAYAQIFSSPGSTKTAKTPKLNPITHMGILQFYPDEITNHTDHNCDFKMKTSYSALNRNKEGFYDYITKLIDLLEQTIVPKFSDDCNFCNFTQEQINLLEKENEK
;
A
#
# COMPACT_ATOMS: atom_id res chain seq x y z
N MET A 1 16.05 -9.56 23.69
CA MET A 1 14.61 -9.39 23.45
C MET A 1 14.33 -9.94 22.07
N PRO A 2 13.23 -10.68 21.83
CA PRO A 2 12.90 -11.14 20.49
C PRO A 2 12.74 -9.91 19.57
N VAL A 3 13.30 -10.02 18.36
CA VAL A 3 13.19 -8.96 17.36
C VAL A 3 11.71 -8.85 16.96
N GLU A 4 11.15 -7.65 16.98
CA GLU A 4 9.81 -7.36 16.51
C GLU A 4 9.90 -6.65 15.16
N TYR A 5 9.37 -7.29 14.13
CA TYR A 5 9.32 -6.72 12.77
C TYR A 5 8.17 -5.72 12.66
N SER A 6 8.37 -4.68 11.86
CA SER A 6 7.32 -3.68 11.62
C SER A 6 7.20 -3.42 10.11
N PHE A 7 5.95 -3.47 9.61
CA PHE A 7 5.66 -3.25 8.20
C PHE A 7 4.58 -2.19 8.02
N SER A 8 4.73 -1.36 7.00
CA SER A 8 3.63 -0.54 6.51
C SER A 8 2.86 -1.28 5.41
N PRO A 9 1.53 -1.13 5.32
CA PRO A 9 0.75 -1.77 4.26
C PRO A 9 1.29 -1.48 2.85
N SER A 10 1.62 -0.24 2.55
CA SER A 10 2.13 0.17 1.24
C SER A 10 3.51 -0.42 0.88
N GLU A 11 4.41 -0.63 1.86
CA GLU A 11 5.72 -1.22 1.55
C GLU A 11 5.65 -2.69 1.16
N LEU A 12 4.61 -3.42 1.60
CA LEU A 12 4.43 -4.83 1.27
C LEU A 12 4.26 -5.04 -0.24
N ASP A 13 3.53 -4.17 -0.90
CA ASP A 13 3.29 -4.28 -2.34
C ASP A 13 4.24 -3.43 -3.16
N TYR A 14 4.64 -2.25 -2.66
CA TYR A 14 5.47 -1.33 -3.43
C TYR A 14 6.97 -1.64 -3.34
N LYS A 15 7.50 -1.98 -2.15
CA LYS A 15 8.94 -2.20 -1.95
C LYS A 15 9.32 -3.68 -1.92
N ALA A 16 8.61 -4.46 -1.13
CA ALA A 16 8.98 -5.84 -0.88
C ALA A 16 8.87 -6.75 -2.11
N LYS A 17 7.88 -6.49 -3.00
CA LYS A 17 7.71 -7.26 -4.25
C LYS A 17 8.72 -6.89 -5.33
N LYS A 18 9.26 -5.67 -5.33
CA LYS A 18 10.13 -5.19 -6.41
C LYS A 18 11.49 -5.87 -6.42
N CYS A 19 12.16 -5.92 -5.27
CA CYS A 19 13.50 -6.48 -5.21
C CYS A 19 13.87 -6.90 -3.78
N PRO A 20 14.23 -8.17 -3.55
CA PRO A 20 14.57 -8.67 -2.22
C PRO A 20 15.79 -7.97 -1.63
N ARG A 21 16.83 -7.67 -2.43
CA ARG A 21 18.02 -6.93 -1.97
C ARG A 21 17.67 -5.51 -1.52
N CYS A 22 16.91 -4.77 -2.33
CA CYS A 22 16.51 -3.41 -1.98
C CYS A 22 15.66 -3.37 -0.71
N PHE A 23 14.74 -4.32 -0.55
CA PHE A 23 13.91 -4.42 0.64
C PHE A 23 14.74 -4.77 1.87
N TYR A 24 15.64 -5.75 1.78
CA TYR A 24 16.56 -6.13 2.85
C TYR A 24 17.42 -4.93 3.30
N ILE A 25 18.09 -4.24 2.36
CA ILE A 25 18.92 -3.07 2.64
C ILE A 25 18.09 -1.94 3.27
N HIS A 26 16.88 -1.71 2.77
CA HIS A 26 15.99 -0.71 3.35
C HIS A 26 15.63 -1.02 4.80
N LYS A 27 15.32 -2.26 5.13
CA LYS A 27 14.91 -2.65 6.49
C LYS A 27 16.09 -2.63 7.47
N HIS A 28 17.26 -3.10 7.08
CA HIS A 28 18.44 -3.18 7.95
C HIS A 28 19.22 -1.86 8.05
N HIS A 29 19.37 -1.15 6.95
CA HIS A 29 20.28 0.01 6.86
C HIS A 29 19.55 1.34 6.64
N LYS A 30 18.23 1.35 6.48
CA LYS A 30 17.40 2.54 6.21
C LYS A 30 17.78 3.27 4.90
N ILE A 31 18.48 2.59 4.01
CA ILE A 31 18.81 3.09 2.68
C ILE A 31 17.59 2.86 1.77
N ASN A 32 17.13 3.92 1.15
CA ASN A 32 16.06 3.83 0.16
C ASN A 32 16.66 3.91 -1.25
N PRO A 33 16.28 3.03 -2.18
CA PRO A 33 16.45 3.32 -3.59
C PRO A 33 15.73 4.64 -3.87
N GLY A 34 16.31 5.50 -4.70
CA GLY A 34 15.83 6.85 -4.98
C GLY A 34 14.48 6.96 -5.69
N ASP A 35 13.69 5.92 -5.69
CA ASP A 35 12.41 5.74 -6.35
C ASP A 35 11.30 6.47 -5.57
N ARG A 36 11.19 7.78 -5.76
CA ARG A 36 10.10 8.59 -5.21
C ARG A 36 9.06 8.81 -6.31
N PRO A 37 7.77 8.59 -5.99
CA PRO A 37 6.71 8.97 -6.92
C PRO A 37 6.82 10.46 -7.30
N PRO A 38 6.57 10.84 -8.55
CA PRO A 38 6.50 12.24 -8.95
C PRO A 38 5.55 13.04 -8.04
N PRO A 39 5.88 14.29 -7.67
CA PRO A 39 5.05 15.12 -6.77
C PRO A 39 3.60 15.30 -7.23
N VAL A 40 3.34 15.22 -8.52
CA VAL A 40 1.99 15.32 -9.08
C VAL A 40 1.01 14.29 -8.52
N PHE A 41 1.48 13.10 -8.14
CA PHE A 41 0.60 12.09 -7.52
C PHE A 41 0.09 12.54 -6.15
N SER A 42 0.90 13.25 -5.37
CA SER A 42 0.44 13.85 -4.11
C SER A 42 -0.62 14.94 -4.34
N SER A 43 -0.52 15.67 -5.45
CA SER A 43 -1.52 16.67 -5.83
C SER A 43 -2.84 16.02 -6.24
N PHE A 44 -2.81 14.90 -6.97
CA PHE A 44 -4.02 14.12 -7.27
C PHE A 44 -4.68 13.61 -5.98
N ASP A 45 -3.91 13.02 -5.08
CA ASP A 45 -4.41 12.54 -3.78
C ASP A 45 -5.10 13.65 -2.97
N ALA A 46 -4.50 14.85 -2.97
CA ALA A 46 -5.02 16.00 -2.23
C ALA A 46 -6.39 16.49 -2.76
N VAL A 47 -6.70 16.25 -4.02
CA VAL A 47 -8.00 16.59 -4.65
C VAL A 47 -8.98 15.42 -4.55
N GLN A 48 -8.52 14.19 -4.87
CA GLN A 48 -9.37 13.00 -4.93
C GLN A 48 -9.96 12.64 -3.57
N LYS A 49 -9.12 12.50 -2.55
CA LYS A 49 -9.54 12.00 -1.23
C LYS A 49 -10.63 12.86 -0.58
N PRO A 50 -10.52 14.19 -0.52
CA PRO A 50 -11.61 15.03 0.02
C PRO A 50 -12.91 14.91 -0.77
N TYR A 51 -12.83 14.91 -2.11
CA TYR A 51 -14.00 14.81 -2.97
C TYR A 51 -14.76 13.50 -2.72
N PHE A 52 -14.10 12.36 -2.81
CA PHE A 52 -14.74 11.06 -2.65
C PHE A 52 -15.26 10.81 -1.24
N LYS A 53 -14.70 11.45 -0.21
CA LYS A 53 -15.24 11.41 1.17
C LYS A 53 -16.64 12.01 1.31
N THR A 54 -17.06 12.83 0.36
CA THR A 54 -18.39 13.46 0.37
C THR A 54 -19.39 12.80 -0.58
N THR A 55 -18.98 11.73 -1.29
CA THR A 55 -19.81 11.05 -2.27
C THR A 55 -20.38 9.74 -1.72
N ASN A 56 -21.47 9.26 -2.31
CA ASN A 56 -22.02 7.95 -1.97
C ASN A 56 -21.21 6.84 -2.64
N THR A 57 -20.91 5.78 -1.91
CA THR A 57 -20.11 4.64 -2.38
C THR A 57 -20.70 3.96 -3.62
N LYS A 58 -22.02 3.93 -3.78
CA LYS A 58 -22.71 3.42 -4.97
C LYS A 58 -22.40 4.19 -6.26
N THR A 59 -21.97 5.44 -6.16
CA THR A 59 -21.54 6.21 -7.34
C THR A 59 -20.17 5.80 -7.85
N TRP A 60 -19.43 5.00 -7.08
CA TRP A 60 -18.10 4.51 -7.48
C TRP A 60 -18.19 3.19 -8.24
N CYS A 61 -19.10 2.32 -7.83
CA CYS A 61 -19.34 1.02 -8.43
C CYS A 61 -20.67 0.46 -7.94
N ASP A 62 -21.44 -0.15 -8.84
CA ASP A 62 -22.72 -0.79 -8.51
C ASP A 62 -22.58 -1.97 -7.55
N ASP A 63 -21.43 -2.64 -7.55
CA ASP A 63 -21.12 -3.79 -6.68
C ASP A 63 -20.82 -3.39 -5.23
N LEU A 64 -20.53 -2.10 -4.97
CA LEU A 64 -20.33 -1.62 -3.61
C LEU A 64 -21.68 -1.36 -2.93
N PRO A 65 -21.91 -1.92 -1.73
CA PRO A 65 -23.08 -1.58 -0.94
C PRO A 65 -23.08 -0.10 -0.57
N ASP A 66 -24.26 0.43 -0.35
CA ASP A 66 -24.41 1.79 0.20
C ASP A 66 -23.84 1.86 1.61
N GLY A 67 -22.98 2.84 1.86
CA GLY A 67 -22.29 2.99 3.13
C GLY A 67 -21.79 4.39 3.37
N GLU A 68 -21.46 4.65 4.62
CA GLU A 68 -20.90 5.92 5.10
C GLU A 68 -19.38 5.81 5.20
N ILE A 69 -18.69 6.84 4.75
CA ILE A 69 -17.22 6.90 4.85
C ILE A 69 -16.87 7.38 6.25
N MET A 70 -16.05 6.59 6.93
CA MET A 70 -15.57 6.92 8.27
C MET A 70 -14.64 8.13 8.21
N ASP A 71 -14.87 9.07 9.06
CA ASP A 71 -14.12 10.34 9.12
C ASP A 71 -12.99 10.31 10.17
N SER A 72 -12.33 11.45 10.35
CA SER A 72 -11.21 11.59 11.30
C SER A 72 -11.62 11.53 12.78
N SER A 73 -12.91 11.62 13.11
CA SER A 73 -13.41 11.44 14.47
C SER A 73 -13.51 9.94 14.82
N GLU A 74 -13.75 9.11 13.84
CA GLU A 74 -13.89 7.65 13.98
C GLU A 74 -12.56 6.91 13.72
N LEU A 75 -11.69 7.45 12.84
CA LEU A 75 -10.42 6.86 12.43
C LEU A 75 -9.25 7.79 12.76
N PRO A 76 -8.27 7.34 13.58
CA PRO A 76 -7.03 8.09 13.76
C PRO A 76 -6.24 8.14 12.44
N GLY A 77 -5.52 9.26 12.23
CA GLY A 77 -4.70 9.44 11.02
C GLY A 77 -3.63 8.35 10.82
N LYS A 78 -3.25 7.65 11.88
CA LYS A 78 -2.38 6.46 11.80
C LYS A 78 -3.00 5.34 12.61
N ILE A 79 -3.27 4.22 11.93
CA ILE A 79 -3.75 2.99 12.55
C ILE A 79 -2.59 1.99 12.74
N VAL A 80 -2.66 1.19 13.80
CA VAL A 80 -1.65 0.19 14.14
C VAL A 80 -2.31 -1.11 14.58
N SER A 81 -1.67 -2.25 14.31
CA SER A 81 -2.07 -3.52 14.88
C SER A 81 -1.52 -3.70 16.29
N GLU A 82 -2.10 -4.59 17.09
CA GLU A 82 -1.39 -5.26 18.18
C GLU A 82 -0.21 -6.08 17.63
N GLY A 83 0.54 -6.75 18.52
CA GLY A 83 1.58 -7.70 18.13
C GLY A 83 0.93 -8.92 17.46
N LEU A 84 1.21 -9.09 16.16
CA LEU A 84 0.81 -10.25 15.39
C LEU A 84 1.95 -11.26 15.35
N VAL A 85 1.65 -12.51 14.98
CA VAL A 85 2.65 -13.56 14.78
C VAL A 85 2.50 -14.15 13.38
N ASP A 86 3.63 -14.44 12.73
CA ASP A 86 3.66 -15.13 11.46
C ASP A 86 3.47 -16.66 11.63
N ASN A 87 3.53 -17.41 10.55
CA ASN A 87 3.36 -18.87 10.60
C ASN A 87 4.49 -19.61 11.36
N LYS A 88 5.61 -18.94 11.64
CA LYS A 88 6.73 -19.44 12.46
C LYS A 88 6.76 -18.83 13.87
N GLN A 89 5.65 -18.21 14.32
CA GLN A 89 5.51 -17.57 15.64
C GLN A 89 6.45 -16.39 15.91
N ARG A 90 6.97 -15.75 14.88
CA ARG A 90 7.79 -14.53 14.99
C ARG A 90 6.88 -13.31 15.06
N LYS A 91 7.23 -12.37 15.95
CA LYS A 91 6.40 -11.19 16.19
C LYS A 91 6.56 -10.13 15.11
N PHE A 92 5.45 -9.57 14.66
CA PHE A 92 5.44 -8.42 13.78
C PHE A 92 4.28 -7.47 14.10
N LYS A 93 4.40 -6.23 13.63
CA LYS A 93 3.37 -5.19 13.71
C LYS A 93 3.13 -4.57 12.35
N LEU A 94 1.90 -4.10 12.17
CA LEU A 94 1.47 -3.35 11.00
C LEU A 94 1.10 -1.93 11.43
N ALA A 95 1.47 -0.93 10.61
CA ALA A 95 1.10 0.46 10.85
C ALA A 95 0.95 1.22 9.54
N GLY A 96 -0.12 1.96 9.37
CA GLY A 96 -0.37 2.72 8.14
C GLY A 96 -1.57 3.65 8.22
N ASN A 97 -1.90 4.24 7.09
CA ASN A 97 -3.02 5.17 6.93
C ASN A 97 -3.83 4.71 5.72
N PRO A 98 -5.03 4.12 5.91
CA PRO A 98 -5.91 3.77 4.81
C PRO A 98 -6.47 5.04 4.16
N ASP A 99 -6.72 4.98 2.86
CA ASP A 99 -7.32 6.11 2.15
C ASP A 99 -8.79 6.28 2.52
N ILE A 100 -9.56 5.20 2.40
CA ILE A 100 -11.00 5.18 2.67
C ILE A 100 -11.35 3.91 3.45
N VAL A 101 -12.14 4.10 4.50
CA VAL A 101 -12.82 3.04 5.24
C VAL A 101 -14.31 3.32 5.22
N ILE A 102 -15.11 2.30 4.90
CA ILE A 102 -16.55 2.40 4.72
C ILE A 102 -17.24 1.59 5.80
N LYS A 103 -18.28 2.15 6.39
CA LYS A 103 -19.22 1.47 7.26
C LYS A 103 -20.53 1.25 6.50
N PHE A 104 -20.86 -0.01 6.22
CA PHE A 104 -22.07 -0.35 5.51
C PHE A 104 -23.29 -0.43 6.45
N LYS A 105 -24.49 -0.30 5.87
CA LYS A 105 -25.75 -0.33 6.61
C LYS A 105 -26.03 -1.65 7.32
N ASP A 106 -25.44 -2.75 6.84
CA ASP A 106 -25.54 -4.08 7.44
C ASP A 106 -24.56 -4.32 8.62
N GLY A 107 -23.78 -3.29 8.99
CA GLY A 107 -22.79 -3.36 10.05
C GLY A 107 -21.42 -3.91 9.65
N ASN A 108 -21.25 -4.29 8.38
CA ASN A 108 -19.97 -4.69 7.80
C ASN A 108 -19.11 -3.46 7.42
N PHE A 109 -17.85 -3.72 7.08
CA PHE A 109 -16.92 -2.67 6.70
C PHE A 109 -16.25 -2.95 5.37
N GLY A 110 -15.81 -1.86 4.71
CA GLY A 110 -15.03 -1.90 3.48
C GLY A 110 -13.75 -1.09 3.59
N ILE A 111 -12.74 -1.45 2.78
CA ILE A 111 -11.49 -0.71 2.64
C ILE A 111 -11.27 -0.46 1.16
N VAL A 112 -11.13 0.81 0.79
CA VAL A 112 -10.82 1.21 -0.59
C VAL A 112 -9.56 2.07 -0.59
N ASP A 113 -8.63 1.72 -1.45
CA ASP A 113 -7.38 2.46 -1.63
C ASP A 113 -7.36 3.08 -3.03
N PHE A 114 -6.89 4.32 -3.15
CA PHE A 114 -6.90 5.09 -4.38
C PHE A 114 -5.58 4.95 -5.11
N LYS A 115 -5.65 4.70 -6.42
CA LYS A 115 -4.46 4.58 -7.26
C LYS A 115 -4.62 5.33 -8.57
N THR A 116 -3.79 6.34 -8.78
CA THR A 116 -3.66 6.97 -10.10
C THR A 116 -2.74 6.10 -10.95
N THR A 117 -3.33 5.27 -11.80
CA THR A 117 -2.63 4.25 -12.60
C THR A 117 -3.49 3.81 -13.79
N ILE A 118 -2.91 3.03 -14.70
CA ILE A 118 -3.66 2.36 -15.76
C ILE A 118 -4.74 1.47 -15.14
N ILE A 119 -5.98 1.60 -15.64
CA ILE A 119 -7.12 0.80 -15.19
C ILE A 119 -6.94 -0.63 -15.67
N SER A 120 -6.71 -1.55 -14.75
CA SER A 120 -6.72 -3.00 -15.01
C SER A 120 -6.82 -3.79 -13.72
N LEU A 121 -7.42 -4.98 -13.76
CA LEU A 121 -7.53 -5.88 -12.63
C LEU A 121 -6.14 -6.36 -12.17
N ASP A 122 -5.24 -6.69 -13.10
CA ASP A 122 -3.87 -7.12 -12.79
C ASP A 122 -3.11 -6.06 -12.01
N LYS A 123 -3.32 -4.78 -12.36
CA LYS A 123 -2.72 -3.67 -11.59
C LYS A 123 -3.33 -3.55 -10.20
N ALA A 124 -4.65 -3.76 -10.05
CA ALA A 124 -5.31 -3.75 -8.75
C ALA A 124 -4.83 -4.90 -7.86
N GLU A 125 -4.64 -6.11 -8.41
CA GLU A 125 -4.12 -7.28 -7.69
C GLU A 125 -2.73 -7.05 -7.07
N ASN A 126 -1.92 -6.17 -7.64
CA ASN A 126 -0.61 -5.81 -7.07
C ASN A 126 -0.72 -5.16 -5.67
N TYR A 127 -1.90 -4.67 -5.28
CA TYR A 127 -2.14 -4.00 -4.00
C TYR A 127 -2.90 -4.88 -2.98
N ARG A 128 -3.04 -6.18 -3.26
CA ARG A 128 -3.77 -7.13 -2.41
C ARG A 128 -3.23 -7.18 -0.98
N TYR A 129 -1.92 -7.25 -0.80
CA TYR A 129 -1.32 -7.36 0.53
C TYR A 129 -1.37 -6.04 1.31
N GLN A 130 -1.39 -4.91 0.62
CA GLN A 130 -1.65 -3.61 1.25
C GLN A 130 -3.05 -3.60 1.90
N LEU A 131 -4.07 -4.00 1.16
CA LEU A 131 -5.46 -4.04 1.66
C LEU A 131 -5.63 -5.09 2.75
N GLU A 132 -5.05 -6.29 2.57
CA GLU A 132 -5.12 -7.33 3.59
C GLU A 132 -4.42 -6.91 4.88
N ALA A 133 -3.29 -6.18 4.80
CA ALA A 133 -2.63 -5.61 5.97
C ALA A 133 -3.54 -4.64 6.73
N TYR A 134 -4.25 -3.75 6.05
CA TYR A 134 -5.24 -2.89 6.69
C TYR A 134 -6.35 -3.71 7.36
N ALA A 135 -6.84 -4.74 6.70
CA ALA A 135 -7.86 -5.61 7.28
C ALA A 135 -7.37 -6.36 8.52
N GLN A 136 -6.09 -6.79 8.55
CA GLN A 136 -5.47 -7.38 9.74
C GLN A 136 -5.32 -6.34 10.87
N ILE A 137 -4.95 -5.10 10.58
CA ILE A 137 -4.88 -4.01 11.56
C ILE A 137 -6.25 -3.82 12.23
N PHE A 138 -7.33 -3.74 11.45
CA PHE A 138 -8.68 -3.55 11.99
C PHE A 138 -9.23 -4.78 12.72
N SER A 139 -8.83 -5.98 12.33
CA SER A 139 -9.23 -7.22 13.01
C SER A 139 -8.53 -7.40 14.36
N SER A 140 -7.27 -6.95 14.48
CA SER A 140 -6.41 -7.02 15.67
C SER A 140 -5.80 -5.65 15.99
N PRO A 141 -6.64 -4.69 16.42
CA PRO A 141 -6.24 -3.30 16.57
C PRO A 141 -5.37 -3.07 17.80
N GLY A 142 -4.29 -2.31 17.60
CA GLY A 142 -3.41 -1.83 18.65
C GLY A 142 -3.65 -0.36 19.01
N SER A 143 -2.69 0.21 19.73
CA SER A 143 -2.71 1.61 20.14
C SER A 143 -1.36 2.27 19.90
N THR A 144 -1.40 3.54 19.53
CA THR A 144 -0.25 4.44 19.60
C THR A 144 -0.24 5.18 20.94
N LYS A 145 0.70 6.06 21.17
CA LYS A 145 0.71 6.92 22.36
C LYS A 145 -0.48 7.90 22.41
N THR A 146 -1.02 8.25 21.26
CA THR A 146 -2.01 9.33 21.12
C THR A 146 -3.39 8.84 20.67
N ALA A 147 -3.50 7.63 20.14
CA ALA A 147 -4.74 7.14 19.58
C ALA A 147 -4.83 5.60 19.63
N LYS A 148 -6.06 5.10 19.75
CA LYS A 148 -6.38 3.69 19.65
C LYS A 148 -7.00 3.40 18.29
N THR A 149 -6.53 2.36 17.61
CA THR A 149 -7.16 1.87 16.38
C THR A 149 -8.52 1.26 16.72
N PRO A 150 -9.62 1.60 16.03
CA PRO A 150 -10.90 0.95 16.24
C PRO A 150 -10.87 -0.49 15.75
N LYS A 151 -11.66 -1.35 16.37
CA LYS A 151 -11.90 -2.72 15.88
C LYS A 151 -13.02 -2.69 14.86
N LEU A 152 -12.71 -3.00 13.61
CA LEU A 152 -13.68 -3.08 12.52
C LEU A 152 -13.69 -4.51 11.97
N ASN A 153 -14.78 -5.21 12.19
CA ASN A 153 -14.91 -6.62 11.79
C ASN A 153 -16.40 -7.00 11.71
N PRO A 154 -16.85 -7.64 10.61
CA PRO A 154 -16.02 -8.12 9.51
C PRO A 154 -15.71 -7.05 8.46
N ILE A 155 -14.52 -7.16 7.84
CA ILE A 155 -14.19 -6.46 6.60
C ILE A 155 -14.64 -7.37 5.46
N THR A 156 -15.69 -7.00 4.75
CA THR A 156 -16.31 -7.80 3.69
C THR A 156 -15.97 -7.33 2.29
N HIS A 157 -15.63 -6.06 2.13
CA HIS A 157 -15.28 -5.47 0.84
C HIS A 157 -13.91 -4.84 0.90
N MET A 158 -13.06 -5.19 -0.05
CA MET A 158 -11.78 -4.54 -0.29
C MET A 158 -11.64 -4.28 -1.77
N GLY A 159 -11.02 -3.16 -2.13
CA GLY A 159 -10.78 -2.88 -3.53
C GLY A 159 -9.91 -1.66 -3.77
N ILE A 160 -9.56 -1.50 -5.02
CA ILE A 160 -8.79 -0.38 -5.54
C ILE A 160 -9.70 0.47 -6.41
N LEU A 161 -9.80 1.76 -6.11
CA LEU A 161 -10.40 2.73 -7.00
C LEU A 161 -9.28 3.35 -7.85
N GLN A 162 -9.25 2.98 -9.12
CA GLN A 162 -8.24 3.38 -10.08
C GLN A 162 -8.68 4.65 -10.81
N PHE A 163 -7.75 5.57 -10.99
CA PHE A 163 -7.94 6.83 -11.71
C PHE A 163 -6.94 6.89 -12.88
N TYR A 164 -7.43 7.22 -14.06
CA TYR A 164 -6.63 7.34 -15.25
C TYR A 164 -7.02 8.58 -16.05
N PRO A 165 -6.08 9.47 -16.43
CA PRO A 165 -6.36 10.60 -17.31
C PRO A 165 -6.86 10.11 -18.68
N ASP A 166 -8.01 10.60 -19.14
CA ASP A 166 -8.63 10.17 -20.38
C ASP A 166 -8.48 11.23 -21.50
N GLU A 167 -9.00 12.41 -21.22
CA GLU A 167 -8.98 13.49 -22.20
C GLU A 167 -8.90 14.87 -21.54
N ILE A 168 -8.51 15.88 -22.33
CA ILE A 168 -8.63 17.29 -21.98
C ILE A 168 -9.97 17.77 -22.52
N THR A 169 -10.87 18.20 -21.65
CA THR A 169 -12.22 18.61 -22.04
C THR A 169 -12.35 20.11 -22.24
N ASN A 170 -11.48 20.90 -21.63
CA ASN A 170 -11.44 22.33 -21.78
C ASN A 170 -10.03 22.89 -21.57
N HIS A 171 -9.70 23.99 -22.23
CA HIS A 171 -8.43 24.68 -22.08
C HIS A 171 -8.63 26.19 -22.27
N THR A 172 -8.05 26.97 -21.36
CA THR A 172 -7.93 28.43 -21.43
C THR A 172 -6.48 28.83 -21.19
N ASP A 173 -6.14 30.10 -21.30
CA ASP A 173 -4.77 30.59 -21.13
C ASP A 173 -4.08 30.14 -19.83
N HIS A 174 -4.85 29.85 -18.78
CA HIS A 174 -4.33 29.53 -17.46
C HIS A 174 -4.90 28.24 -16.84
N ASN A 175 -5.90 27.61 -17.46
CA ASN A 175 -6.59 26.44 -16.91
C ASN A 175 -6.74 25.35 -17.96
N CYS A 176 -6.70 24.10 -17.47
CA CYS A 176 -6.91 22.91 -18.27
C CYS A 176 -7.74 21.90 -17.47
N ASP A 177 -8.89 21.49 -18.01
CA ASP A 177 -9.77 20.53 -17.39
C ASP A 177 -9.47 19.13 -17.91
N PHE A 178 -9.06 18.23 -16.99
CA PHE A 178 -8.85 16.83 -17.27
C PHE A 178 -10.08 16.00 -16.88
N LYS A 179 -10.59 15.23 -17.83
CA LYS A 179 -11.51 14.15 -17.53
C LYS A 179 -10.75 12.91 -17.15
N MET A 180 -11.08 12.35 -16.00
CA MET A 180 -10.49 11.11 -15.49
C MET A 180 -11.47 9.96 -15.67
N LYS A 181 -11.01 8.83 -16.19
CA LYS A 181 -11.71 7.55 -16.04
C LYS A 181 -11.49 7.00 -14.65
N THR A 182 -12.52 6.41 -14.07
CA THR A 182 -12.43 5.70 -12.80
C THR A 182 -12.92 4.27 -12.97
N SER A 183 -12.33 3.36 -12.23
CA SER A 183 -12.79 1.96 -12.17
C SER A 183 -12.51 1.40 -10.79
N TYR A 184 -13.51 0.76 -10.20
CA TYR A 184 -13.35 0.01 -8.97
C TYR A 184 -13.05 -1.45 -9.29
N SER A 185 -11.96 -1.96 -8.72
CA SER A 185 -11.58 -3.37 -8.81
C SER A 185 -11.70 -4.01 -7.43
N ALA A 186 -12.71 -4.88 -7.27
CA ALA A 186 -12.90 -5.64 -6.04
C ALA A 186 -11.79 -6.69 -5.87
N LEU A 187 -11.28 -6.84 -4.65
CA LEU A 187 -10.28 -7.83 -4.29
C LEU A 187 -10.78 -8.69 -3.13
N ASN A 188 -10.72 -9.99 -3.30
CA ASN A 188 -11.12 -10.92 -2.26
C ASN A 188 -10.08 -10.99 -1.14
N ARG A 189 -10.54 -11.20 0.08
CA ARG A 189 -9.69 -11.49 1.24
C ARG A 189 -8.85 -12.74 1.00
N ASN A 190 -7.58 -12.69 1.38
CA ASN A 190 -6.67 -13.84 1.38
C ASN A 190 -5.76 -13.78 2.61
N LYS A 191 -6.33 -14.04 3.76
CA LYS A 191 -5.63 -13.98 5.05
C LYS A 191 -4.47 -14.99 5.11
N GLU A 192 -4.69 -16.22 4.65
CA GLU A 192 -3.67 -17.28 4.66
C GLU A 192 -2.48 -16.89 3.79
N GLY A 193 -2.72 -16.54 2.53
CA GLY A 193 -1.66 -16.07 1.63
C GLY A 193 -0.93 -14.81 2.12
N PHE A 194 -1.60 -13.96 2.88
CA PHE A 194 -0.96 -12.81 3.53
C PHE A 194 0.05 -13.26 4.60
N TYR A 195 -0.32 -14.19 5.49
CA TYR A 195 0.59 -14.68 6.53
C TYR A 195 1.74 -15.48 5.93
N ASP A 196 1.52 -16.26 4.87
CA ASP A 196 2.58 -16.91 4.11
C ASP A 196 3.56 -15.90 3.52
N TYR A 197 3.03 -14.80 2.98
CA TYR A 197 3.85 -13.73 2.44
C TYR A 197 4.69 -13.03 3.52
N ILE A 198 4.08 -12.66 4.65
CA ILE A 198 4.79 -12.07 5.80
C ILE A 198 5.89 -13.02 6.30
N THR A 199 5.60 -14.33 6.39
CA THR A 199 6.58 -15.34 6.80
C THR A 199 7.80 -15.34 5.88
N LYS A 200 7.58 -15.31 4.55
CA LYS A 200 8.67 -15.23 3.55
C LYS A 200 9.45 -13.92 3.66
N LEU A 201 8.80 -12.81 3.95
CA LEU A 201 9.49 -11.53 4.15
C LEU A 201 10.36 -11.54 5.41
N ILE A 202 9.89 -12.12 6.49
CA ILE A 202 10.70 -12.25 7.71
C ILE A 202 11.86 -13.23 7.49
N ASP A 203 11.64 -14.37 6.79
CA ASP A 203 12.72 -15.27 6.39
C ASP A 203 13.81 -14.56 5.58
N LEU A 204 13.41 -13.67 4.66
CA LEU A 204 14.33 -12.85 3.89
C LEU A 204 15.15 -11.91 4.79
N LEU A 205 14.48 -11.27 5.77
CA LEU A 205 15.14 -10.33 6.68
C LEU A 205 16.06 -11.00 7.70
N GLU A 206 15.87 -12.29 8.00
CA GLU A 206 16.72 -13.08 8.89
C GLU A 206 17.96 -13.67 8.21
N GLN A 207 18.11 -13.51 6.89
CA GLN A 207 19.30 -13.94 6.19
C GLN A 207 20.53 -13.18 6.69
N THR A 208 21.63 -13.91 6.87
CA THR A 208 22.93 -13.32 7.27
C THR A 208 23.71 -12.72 6.10
N ILE A 209 23.32 -13.10 4.88
CA ILE A 209 23.93 -12.63 3.63
C ILE A 209 22.91 -11.78 2.89
N VAL A 210 23.36 -10.65 2.36
CA VAL A 210 22.50 -9.78 1.53
C VAL A 210 21.98 -10.57 0.33
N PRO A 211 20.65 -10.60 0.11
CA PRO A 211 20.04 -11.37 -0.96
C PRO A 211 20.50 -10.93 -2.35
N LYS A 212 20.38 -11.81 -3.33
CA LYS A 212 20.49 -11.42 -4.74
C LYS A 212 19.40 -10.42 -5.10
N PHE A 213 19.67 -9.51 -6.00
CA PHE A 213 18.65 -8.59 -6.53
C PHE A 213 17.84 -9.26 -7.64
N SER A 214 16.65 -8.73 -7.91
CA SER A 214 15.82 -9.16 -9.04
C SER A 214 16.44 -8.68 -10.36
N ASP A 215 16.44 -9.52 -11.38
CA ASP A 215 17.03 -9.20 -12.69
C ASP A 215 16.39 -7.96 -13.36
N ASP A 216 15.13 -7.67 -13.03
CA ASP A 216 14.37 -6.51 -13.48
C ASP A 216 14.50 -5.28 -12.56
N CYS A 217 15.34 -5.34 -11.54
CA CYS A 217 15.55 -4.21 -10.64
C CYS A 217 16.47 -3.15 -11.25
N ASN A 218 15.90 -2.15 -11.91
CA ASN A 218 16.65 -1.07 -12.55
C ASN A 218 17.66 -0.37 -11.62
N PHE A 219 17.31 -0.17 -10.36
CA PHE A 219 18.20 0.43 -9.39
C PHE A 219 19.45 -0.41 -9.12
N CYS A 220 19.28 -1.71 -8.88
CA CYS A 220 20.41 -2.61 -8.62
C CYS A 220 21.27 -2.82 -9.87
N ASN A 221 20.65 -2.95 -11.04
CA ASN A 221 21.36 -3.08 -12.32
C ASN A 221 22.21 -1.84 -12.59
N PHE A 222 21.61 -0.63 -12.49
CA PHE A 222 22.33 0.61 -12.68
C PHE A 222 23.51 0.77 -11.69
N THR A 223 23.30 0.45 -10.41
CA THR A 223 24.34 0.52 -9.40
C THR A 223 25.50 -0.45 -9.70
N GLN A 224 25.17 -1.67 -10.15
CA GLN A 224 26.19 -2.66 -10.50
C GLN A 224 27.01 -2.24 -11.73
N GLU A 225 26.35 -1.67 -12.74
CA GLU A 225 27.04 -1.14 -13.94
C GLU A 225 27.98 0.01 -13.59
N GLN A 226 27.56 0.91 -12.68
CA GLN A 226 28.43 1.98 -12.19
C GLN A 226 29.67 1.45 -11.46
N ILE A 227 29.50 0.46 -10.59
CA ILE A 227 30.62 -0.16 -9.86
C ILE A 227 31.60 -0.78 -10.86
N ASN A 228 31.10 -1.58 -11.80
CA ASN A 228 31.91 -2.24 -12.82
C ASN A 228 32.69 -1.25 -13.70
N LEU A 229 32.10 -0.09 -14.00
CA LEU A 229 32.76 0.97 -14.76
C LEU A 229 33.91 1.59 -13.96
N LEU A 230 33.64 1.97 -12.71
CA LEU A 230 34.65 2.59 -11.84
C LEU A 230 35.84 1.66 -11.56
N GLU A 231 35.60 0.36 -11.37
CA GLU A 231 36.65 -0.64 -11.22
C GLU A 231 37.54 -0.71 -12.44
N LYS A 232 36.98 -0.76 -13.66
CA LYS A 232 37.75 -0.76 -14.92
C LYS A 232 38.57 0.51 -15.16
N GLU A 233 38.09 1.65 -14.67
CA GLU A 233 38.83 2.92 -14.83
C GLU A 233 39.96 3.06 -13.81
N ASN A 234 39.83 2.45 -12.63
CA ASN A 234 40.88 2.43 -11.62
C ASN A 234 42.02 1.43 -11.92
N GLU A 235 41.79 0.49 -12.85
CA GLU A 235 42.81 -0.48 -13.31
C GLU A 235 43.66 0.06 -14.48
N LYS A 236 43.38 1.26 -15.00
CA LYS A 236 44.15 1.94 -16.08
C LYS A 236 45.17 2.91 -15.48
#